data_9519256bbdc1ca7a57f795547a7017cd
#
_entry.id   9519256bbdc1ca7a57f795547a7017cd
#
_cell.length_a   1.000
_cell.length_b   1.000
_cell.length_c   1.000
_cell.angle_alpha   90.00
_cell.angle_beta   90.00
_cell.angle_gamma   90.00
#
_symmetry.space_group_name_H-M   'P 1'
#
loop_
_entity.id
_entity.type
_entity.pdbx_description
1 polymer ?
#
loop_
_entity_poly.entity_id
_entity_poly.type
_entity_poly.pdbx_seq_one_letter_code
_entity_poly.pdbx_strand_id
1 'polypeptide(L)'
;MGKLITAILLLLSFSANAQMNFCTNDLDSYPTRSGGRIKPLYVLATDTIKFITGESKVDDLSATEAFCKLSLKAFGMPLELPVMVRVDHVDVKKILGIKDSEHSIAVNEALTKMSILDTELAKTKENNSYKKEITKVKQRLEAYTAIVEARLWTVPIAKENDIEFISLGEFLTETRIAVVREKSDNPVNFLFAEAKDQFLKVKGDGYLLELRYFKMNLFMWAMMATLIAIAFLVAMKNKWPGAIFTAITIGLQLTAITMRVMISGRGPVTNMYETVMFSGAGALVIACIITLFRKEVAFVIAGLCFNILSLLMMKFANGMLDAGISPLVPVLRDNFWLSTHVTTIILSYAALALSWVVANALMIRDRFSKVSSAEYRYGVDLVYTCMKFGVVLLAAGIILGGVWADYSWGRFWGWDPKETWSLIVLLVYMAILHGKSTTWIPP
;
A
#
# COMPACT_ATOMS: atom_id res chain seq x y z
N MET A 1 8.48 41.73 19.90
CA MET A 1 9.82 41.22 19.54
C MET A 1 10.64 40.77 20.74
N GLY A 2 10.63 41.45 21.91
CA GLY A 2 11.41 41.01 23.10
C GLY A 2 11.02 39.64 23.68
N LYS A 3 9.74 39.29 23.71
CA LYS A 3 9.27 37.98 24.24
C LYS A 3 9.63 36.78 23.37
N LEU A 4 9.81 36.96 22.05
CA LEU A 4 10.23 35.93 21.12
C LEU A 4 11.73 35.59 21.26
N ILE A 5 12.55 36.59 21.58
CA ILE A 5 14.00 36.44 21.76
C ILE A 5 14.31 35.71 23.08
N THR A 6 13.51 35.96 24.13
CA THR A 6 13.65 35.27 25.43
C THR A 6 13.23 33.80 25.34
N ALA A 7 12.22 33.45 24.52
CA ALA A 7 11.81 32.08 24.23
C ALA A 7 12.92 31.28 23.52
N ILE A 8 13.62 31.91 22.57
CA ILE A 8 14.74 31.29 21.84
C ILE A 8 15.95 31.06 22.76
N LEU A 9 16.23 31.95 23.70
CA LEU A 9 17.36 31.85 24.63
C LEU A 9 17.12 30.78 25.74
N LEU A 10 15.86 30.56 26.13
CA LEU A 10 15.50 29.50 27.09
C LEU A 10 15.50 28.09 26.50
N LEU A 11 15.29 27.94 25.19
CA LEU A 11 15.42 26.68 24.46
C LEU A 11 16.88 26.25 24.21
N LEU A 12 17.83 27.20 24.24
CA LEU A 12 19.27 26.96 24.06
C LEU A 12 19.94 26.24 25.26
N SER A 13 19.25 26.12 26.39
CA SER A 13 19.75 25.34 27.54
C SER A 13 19.40 23.85 27.54
N PHE A 14 18.68 23.38 26.53
CA PHE A 14 18.61 21.92 26.27
C PHE A 14 19.95 21.48 25.70
N SER A 15 20.73 20.73 26.47
CA SER A 15 21.95 20.13 25.98
C SER A 15 21.61 19.34 24.70
N ALA A 16 22.28 19.62 23.61
CA ALA A 16 22.04 18.99 22.29
C ALA A 16 22.05 17.44 22.38
N ASN A 17 22.77 16.88 23.34
CA ASN A 17 22.82 15.42 23.62
C ASN A 17 21.52 14.85 24.19
N ALA A 18 20.78 15.57 25.04
CA ALA A 18 19.52 15.07 25.59
C ALA A 18 18.40 15.11 24.54
N GLN A 19 18.44 16.06 23.60
CA GLN A 19 17.49 16.16 22.49
C GLN A 19 17.76 15.14 21.38
N MET A 20 19.02 14.75 21.14
CA MET A 20 19.35 13.71 20.14
C MET A 20 18.84 12.32 20.54
N ASN A 21 18.74 12.02 21.83
CA ASN A 21 18.23 10.71 22.30
C ASN A 21 16.70 10.62 22.31
N PHE A 22 15.95 11.71 22.13
CA PHE A 22 14.48 11.68 22.08
C PHE A 22 13.95 10.99 20.81
N CYS A 23 14.54 11.28 19.64
CA CYS A 23 14.12 10.72 18.36
C CYS A 23 14.67 9.30 18.13
N THR A 24 14.44 8.39 19.06
CA THR A 24 14.87 6.98 18.98
C THR A 24 13.76 6.10 18.39
N ASN A 25 14.09 4.83 18.09
CA ASN A 25 13.12 3.84 17.60
C ASN A 25 11.96 3.54 18.58
N ASP A 26 12.05 3.97 19.85
CA ASP A 26 10.96 3.83 20.82
C ASP A 26 9.70 4.61 20.42
N LEU A 27 9.87 5.66 19.61
CA LEU A 27 8.76 6.42 19.05
C LEU A 27 7.95 5.67 17.97
N ASP A 28 8.46 4.59 17.41
CA ASP A 28 7.75 3.79 16.42
C ASP A 28 6.34 3.40 16.87
N SER A 29 6.21 3.07 18.16
CA SER A 29 4.96 2.66 18.78
C SER A 29 4.13 3.82 19.34
N TYR A 30 4.52 5.07 19.10
CA TYR A 30 3.80 6.23 19.64
C TYR A 30 2.46 6.43 18.91
N PRO A 31 1.32 6.60 19.63
CA PRO A 31 0.02 6.80 19.01
C PRO A 31 -0.10 8.19 18.39
N THR A 32 -0.54 8.25 17.16
CA THR A 32 -0.83 9.50 16.45
C THR A 32 -2.13 9.36 15.66
N ARG A 33 -2.77 10.47 15.31
CA ARG A 33 -3.99 10.47 14.49
C ARG A 33 -3.71 11.09 13.13
N SER A 34 -3.97 10.34 12.09
CA SER A 34 -3.82 10.82 10.71
C SER A 34 -4.81 10.12 9.78
N GLY A 35 -5.37 10.86 8.82
CA GLY A 35 -6.36 10.31 7.88
C GLY A 35 -7.62 9.77 8.58
N GLY A 36 -8.04 10.40 9.69
CA GLY A 36 -9.26 10.02 10.42
C GLY A 36 -9.13 8.80 11.34
N ARG A 37 -7.96 8.17 11.45
CA ARG A 37 -7.75 7.01 12.33
C ARG A 37 -6.49 7.14 13.19
N ILE A 38 -6.45 6.40 14.28
CA ILE A 38 -5.27 6.28 15.15
C ILE A 38 -4.33 5.25 14.56
N LYS A 39 -3.06 5.58 14.47
CA LYS A 39 -2.00 4.71 13.95
C LYS A 39 -0.66 4.94 14.68
N PRO A 40 0.29 3.99 14.62
CA PRO A 40 1.63 4.19 15.15
C PRO A 40 2.38 5.30 14.39
N LEU A 41 3.23 6.05 15.08
CA LEU A 41 4.06 7.10 14.47
C LEU A 41 4.96 6.54 13.35
N TYR A 42 5.45 5.31 13.50
CA TYR A 42 6.19 4.60 12.46
C TYR A 42 5.48 4.63 11.10
N VAL A 43 4.17 4.38 11.09
CA VAL A 43 3.38 4.33 9.85
C VAL A 43 3.24 5.73 9.26
N LEU A 44 2.87 6.74 10.07
CA LEU A 44 2.78 8.13 9.63
C LEU A 44 4.12 8.62 9.06
N ALA A 45 5.20 8.41 9.79
CA ALA A 45 6.54 8.83 9.40
C ALA A 45 6.99 8.16 8.10
N THR A 46 6.83 6.82 8.00
CA THR A 46 7.23 6.06 6.82
C THR A 46 6.42 6.47 5.59
N ASP A 47 5.10 6.59 5.72
CA ASP A 47 4.23 7.02 4.61
C ASP A 47 4.60 8.42 4.14
N THR A 48 4.83 9.35 5.07
CA THR A 48 5.11 10.75 4.74
C THR A 48 6.51 10.93 4.15
N ILE A 49 7.53 10.36 4.76
CA ILE A 49 8.91 10.42 4.25
C ILE A 49 8.99 9.77 2.86
N LYS A 50 8.40 8.59 2.70
CA LYS A 50 8.35 7.90 1.40
C LYS A 50 7.56 8.68 0.35
N PHE A 51 6.49 9.37 0.73
CA PHE A 51 5.75 10.25 -0.19
C PHE A 51 6.63 11.39 -0.69
N ILE A 52 7.40 12.03 0.19
CA ILE A 52 8.28 13.17 -0.13
C ILE A 52 9.48 12.71 -0.96
N THR A 53 10.23 11.71 -0.47
CA THR A 53 11.55 11.34 -0.99
C THR A 53 11.50 10.19 -2.00
N GLY A 54 10.46 9.35 -1.93
CA GLY A 54 10.38 8.06 -2.62
C GLY A 54 11.06 6.91 -1.86
N GLU A 55 11.74 7.19 -0.76
CA GLU A 55 12.52 6.24 0.04
C GLU A 55 11.98 6.13 1.47
N SER A 56 12.21 5.01 2.14
CA SER A 56 11.79 4.78 3.52
C SER A 56 12.83 5.22 4.56
N LYS A 57 13.91 5.85 4.13
CA LYS A 57 14.99 6.40 4.94
C LYS A 57 15.42 7.75 4.39
N VAL A 58 16.02 8.58 5.22
CA VAL A 58 16.68 9.82 4.84
C VAL A 58 18.09 9.76 5.37
N ASP A 59 19.07 9.70 4.47
CA ASP A 59 20.46 9.42 4.82
C ASP A 59 20.55 8.09 5.64
N ASP A 60 21.27 8.05 6.73
CA ASP A 60 21.35 6.86 7.60
C ASP A 60 20.20 6.74 8.62
N LEU A 61 19.25 7.71 8.64
CA LEU A 61 18.17 7.76 9.62
C LEU A 61 16.94 6.96 9.17
N SER A 62 16.32 6.28 10.10
CA SER A 62 14.99 5.71 9.89
C SER A 62 13.94 6.80 9.61
N ALA A 63 12.83 6.43 8.96
CA ALA A 63 11.77 7.39 8.68
C ALA A 63 11.23 8.06 9.96
N THR A 64 11.09 7.30 11.05
CA THR A 64 10.62 7.83 12.34
C THR A 64 11.60 8.84 12.93
N GLU A 65 12.89 8.54 12.89
CA GLU A 65 13.93 9.44 13.38
C GLU A 65 14.02 10.73 12.56
N ALA A 66 14.00 10.59 11.20
CA ALA A 66 14.01 11.74 10.32
C ALA A 66 12.76 12.62 10.50
N PHE A 67 11.59 12.01 10.59
CA PHE A 67 10.32 12.70 10.83
C PHE A 67 10.32 13.43 12.18
N CYS A 68 10.78 12.76 13.26
CA CYS A 68 10.90 13.35 14.58
C CYS A 68 11.84 14.56 14.57
N LYS A 69 13.05 14.39 14.04
CA LYS A 69 14.05 15.46 13.98
C LYS A 69 13.56 16.67 13.16
N LEU A 70 12.91 16.42 12.01
CA LEU A 70 12.31 17.49 11.20
C LEU A 70 11.18 18.21 11.95
N SER A 71 10.33 17.48 12.67
CA SER A 71 9.24 18.08 13.46
C SER A 71 9.74 18.93 14.62
N LEU A 72 10.91 18.62 15.18
CA LEU A 72 11.53 19.38 16.24
C LEU A 72 12.30 20.64 15.74
N LYS A 73 12.46 20.80 14.43
CA LYS A 73 13.08 21.99 13.85
C LYS A 73 12.32 23.27 14.20
N ALA A 74 10.98 23.19 14.33
CA ALA A 74 10.14 24.30 14.80
C ALA A 74 10.53 24.83 16.20
N PHE A 75 11.19 24.00 17.00
CA PHE A 75 11.60 24.29 18.37
C PHE A 75 13.10 24.61 18.50
N GLY A 76 13.75 24.97 17.38
CA GLY A 76 15.13 25.46 17.37
C GLY A 76 16.19 24.35 17.38
N MET A 77 15.83 23.10 17.04
CA MET A 77 16.84 22.06 16.85
C MET A 77 17.68 22.37 15.60
N PRO A 78 18.99 22.59 15.73
CA PRO A 78 19.85 22.82 14.59
C PRO A 78 20.09 21.51 13.85
N LEU A 79 19.30 21.25 12.83
CA LEU A 79 19.45 20.03 12.04
C LEU A 79 19.33 20.35 10.56
N GLU A 80 20.42 20.13 9.83
CA GLU A 80 20.42 20.10 8.38
C GLU A 80 20.34 18.65 7.91
N LEU A 81 19.12 18.16 7.63
CA LEU A 81 18.93 16.89 6.94
C LEU A 81 18.83 17.13 5.44
N PRO A 82 19.59 16.41 4.62
CA PRO A 82 19.52 16.53 3.17
C PRO A 82 18.25 15.84 2.63
N VAL A 83 17.09 16.48 2.85
CA VAL A 83 15.83 15.92 2.35
C VAL A 83 15.69 16.24 0.86
N MET A 84 15.52 15.19 0.06
CA MET A 84 15.31 15.28 -1.38
C MET A 84 13.84 15.07 -1.71
N VAL A 85 13.27 15.89 -2.58
CA VAL A 85 11.92 15.72 -3.13
C VAL A 85 11.98 14.97 -4.44
N ARG A 86 11.24 13.89 -4.54
CA ARG A 86 11.15 13.08 -5.75
C ARG A 86 10.37 13.81 -6.86
N VAL A 87 10.87 13.73 -8.11
CA VAL A 87 10.24 14.28 -9.31
C VAL A 87 10.38 13.26 -10.43
N ASP A 88 9.24 12.78 -10.95
CA ASP A 88 9.23 11.67 -11.92
C ASP A 88 9.05 12.14 -13.38
N HIS A 89 8.31 13.23 -13.64
CA HIS A 89 7.96 13.69 -14.99
C HIS A 89 9.09 14.53 -15.64
N VAL A 90 9.47 14.18 -16.87
CA VAL A 90 10.60 14.81 -17.60
C VAL A 90 10.42 16.33 -17.73
N ASP A 91 9.24 16.81 -18.12
CA ASP A 91 9.04 18.26 -18.31
C ASP A 91 9.01 19.02 -16.98
N VAL A 92 8.56 18.40 -15.89
CA VAL A 92 8.66 19.00 -14.54
C VAL A 92 10.10 19.07 -14.06
N LYS A 93 10.93 18.06 -14.39
CA LYS A 93 12.38 18.09 -14.12
C LYS A 93 13.04 19.27 -14.83
N LYS A 94 12.72 19.52 -16.11
CA LYS A 94 13.28 20.66 -16.88
C LYS A 94 12.97 22.00 -16.22
N ILE A 95 11.72 22.20 -15.79
CA ILE A 95 11.29 23.43 -15.11
C ILE A 95 12.02 23.62 -13.79
N LEU A 96 12.25 22.53 -13.07
CA LEU A 96 12.98 22.54 -11.80
C LEU A 96 14.51 22.52 -11.98
N GLY A 97 15.01 22.48 -13.25
CA GLY A 97 16.45 22.45 -13.53
C GLY A 97 17.14 21.17 -13.09
N ILE A 98 16.40 20.05 -13.04
CA ILE A 98 16.89 18.72 -12.68
C ILE A 98 17.39 18.02 -13.95
N LYS A 99 18.54 17.37 -13.91
CA LYS A 99 19.04 16.56 -15.02
C LYS A 99 18.14 15.35 -15.28
N ASP A 100 18.03 14.94 -16.54
CA ASP A 100 17.16 13.80 -16.91
C ASP A 100 17.52 12.49 -16.18
N SER A 101 18.80 12.32 -15.84
CA SER A 101 19.31 11.16 -15.07
C SER A 101 18.97 11.19 -13.58
N GLU A 102 18.60 12.34 -13.04
CA GLU A 102 18.26 12.53 -11.63
C GLU A 102 16.74 12.47 -11.44
N HIS A 103 16.28 11.96 -10.29
CA HIS A 103 14.87 11.83 -9.98
C HIS A 103 14.44 12.59 -8.72
N SER A 104 15.30 13.47 -8.23
CA SER A 104 15.03 14.23 -7.00
C SER A 104 15.75 15.58 -7.01
N ILE A 105 15.24 16.51 -6.21
CA ILE A 105 15.78 17.85 -5.99
C ILE A 105 15.84 18.14 -4.49
N ALA A 106 16.81 18.89 -4.03
CA ALA A 106 16.86 19.34 -2.64
C ALA A 106 15.61 20.16 -2.28
N VAL A 107 15.00 19.86 -1.13
CA VAL A 107 13.77 20.56 -0.68
C VAL A 107 13.94 22.07 -0.68
N ASN A 108 15.06 22.57 -0.16
CA ASN A 108 15.32 24.03 -0.07
C ASN A 108 15.31 24.69 -1.46
N GLU A 109 15.90 24.04 -2.45
CA GLU A 109 15.89 24.52 -3.84
C GLU A 109 14.49 24.41 -4.46
N ALA A 110 13.77 23.31 -4.22
CA ALA A 110 12.40 23.14 -4.72
C ALA A 110 11.43 24.19 -4.15
N LEU A 111 11.59 24.58 -2.88
CA LEU A 111 10.79 25.62 -2.23
C LEU A 111 11.00 27.00 -2.88
N THR A 112 12.21 27.35 -3.31
CA THR A 112 12.45 28.61 -4.04
C THR A 112 11.75 28.66 -5.41
N LYS A 113 11.45 27.48 -5.98
CA LYS A 113 10.79 27.36 -7.29
C LYS A 113 9.26 27.15 -7.19
N MET A 114 8.68 27.28 -5.98
CA MET A 114 7.24 27.05 -5.76
C MET A 114 6.36 27.97 -6.63
N SER A 115 6.73 29.26 -6.77
CA SER A 115 6.00 30.22 -7.60
C SER A 115 5.98 29.82 -9.09
N ILE A 116 7.03 29.18 -9.56
CA ILE A 116 7.09 28.66 -10.94
C ILE A 116 6.10 27.49 -11.10
N LEU A 117 6.06 26.57 -10.13
CA LEU A 117 5.10 25.46 -10.14
C LEU A 117 3.64 25.97 -10.10
N ASP A 118 3.35 27.02 -9.35
CA ASP A 118 2.02 27.64 -9.29
C ASP A 118 1.63 28.26 -10.64
N THR A 119 2.55 28.96 -11.26
CA THR A 119 2.33 29.57 -12.58
C THR A 119 2.06 28.52 -13.65
N GLU A 120 2.83 27.44 -13.67
CA GLU A 120 2.65 26.35 -14.62
C GLU A 120 1.36 25.55 -14.36
N LEU A 121 0.98 25.36 -13.11
CA LEU A 121 -0.28 24.72 -12.74
C LEU A 121 -1.48 25.54 -13.21
N ALA A 122 -1.43 26.87 -13.10
CA ALA A 122 -2.48 27.79 -13.56
C ALA A 122 -2.61 27.80 -15.08
N LYS A 123 -1.51 27.69 -15.84
CA LYS A 123 -1.51 27.61 -17.31
C LYS A 123 -2.08 26.31 -17.85
N THR A 124 -1.94 25.21 -17.12
CA THR A 124 -2.29 23.86 -17.60
C THR A 124 -3.76 23.57 -17.36
N LYS A 125 -4.61 23.75 -18.37
CA LYS A 125 -6.06 23.50 -18.31
C LYS A 125 -6.41 22.00 -18.31
N GLU A 126 -5.68 21.19 -19.08
CA GLU A 126 -5.93 19.75 -19.21
C GLU A 126 -5.43 18.95 -18.02
N ASN A 127 -6.21 17.94 -17.60
CA ASN A 127 -5.82 17.02 -16.52
C ASN A 127 -4.94 15.88 -17.06
N ASN A 128 -3.73 16.24 -17.50
CA ASN A 128 -2.72 15.31 -18.03
C ASN A 128 -1.69 14.86 -16.95
N SER A 129 -0.75 13.99 -17.33
CA SER A 129 0.28 13.48 -16.41
C SER A 129 1.20 14.59 -15.89
N TYR A 130 1.47 15.62 -16.69
CA TYR A 130 2.24 16.79 -16.32
C TYR A 130 1.60 17.58 -15.16
N LYS A 131 0.30 17.90 -15.29
CA LYS A 131 -0.46 18.59 -14.21
C LYS A 131 -0.49 17.77 -12.93
N LYS A 132 -0.71 16.46 -13.06
CA LYS A 132 -0.73 15.56 -11.91
C LYS A 132 0.61 15.54 -11.17
N GLU A 133 1.73 15.53 -11.92
CA GLU A 133 3.05 15.54 -11.28
C GLU A 133 3.37 16.89 -10.61
N ILE A 134 3.05 18.03 -11.24
CA ILE A 134 3.20 19.34 -10.59
C ILE A 134 2.41 19.38 -9.27
N THR A 135 1.15 18.94 -9.31
CA THR A 135 0.31 18.87 -8.10
C THR A 135 0.94 17.98 -7.03
N LYS A 136 1.48 16.83 -7.43
CA LYS A 136 2.13 15.89 -6.53
C LYS A 136 3.41 16.44 -5.91
N VAL A 137 4.24 17.14 -6.69
CA VAL A 137 5.44 17.82 -6.18
C VAL A 137 5.07 18.90 -5.16
N LYS A 138 4.05 19.71 -5.45
CA LYS A 138 3.53 20.70 -4.48
C LYS A 138 3.06 20.04 -3.20
N GLN A 139 2.26 18.99 -3.27
CA GLN A 139 1.79 18.24 -2.10
C GLN A 139 2.96 17.65 -1.29
N ARG A 140 4.04 17.22 -1.94
CA ARG A 140 5.27 16.75 -1.26
C ARG A 140 5.95 17.88 -0.50
N LEU A 141 6.03 19.07 -1.09
CA LEU A 141 6.59 20.26 -0.43
C LEU A 141 5.72 20.76 0.73
N GLU A 142 4.39 20.74 0.55
CA GLU A 142 3.42 21.07 1.61
C GLU A 142 3.52 20.08 2.78
N ALA A 143 3.66 18.78 2.49
CA ALA A 143 3.87 17.77 3.51
C ALA A 143 5.18 17.98 4.28
N TYR A 144 6.27 18.31 3.59
CA TYR A 144 7.53 18.66 4.25
C TYR A 144 7.37 19.89 5.16
N THR A 145 6.76 20.94 4.65
CA THR A 145 6.51 22.17 5.42
C THR A 145 5.65 21.87 6.66
N ALA A 146 4.62 21.05 6.52
CA ALA A 146 3.77 20.64 7.63
C ALA A 146 4.52 19.82 8.71
N ILE A 147 5.54 19.03 8.32
CA ILE A 147 6.42 18.36 9.29
C ILE A 147 7.26 19.41 10.03
N VAL A 148 7.95 20.29 9.29
CA VAL A 148 8.87 21.29 9.87
C VAL A 148 8.14 22.29 10.77
N GLU A 149 6.88 22.60 10.49
CA GLU A 149 6.02 23.43 11.32
C GLU A 149 5.33 22.69 12.47
N ALA A 150 5.70 21.42 12.71
CA ALA A 150 5.16 20.57 13.76
C ALA A 150 3.61 20.42 13.72
N ARG A 151 2.99 20.55 12.53
CA ARG A 151 1.53 20.44 12.36
C ARG A 151 1.06 19.02 12.01
N LEU A 152 1.92 18.22 11.40
CA LEU A 152 1.55 16.90 10.91
C LEU A 152 1.57 15.82 12.01
N TRP A 153 2.46 15.95 12.99
CA TRP A 153 2.51 15.06 14.14
C TRP A 153 1.47 15.48 15.18
N THR A 154 0.53 14.60 15.44
CA THR A 154 -0.48 14.81 16.49
C THR A 154 -0.19 13.94 17.71
N VAL A 155 -0.37 14.50 18.89
CA VAL A 155 -0.09 13.92 20.20
C VAL A 155 -1.41 13.75 20.96
N PRO A 156 -1.68 12.58 21.59
CA PRO A 156 -2.88 12.38 22.37
C PRO A 156 -2.81 13.14 23.70
N ILE A 157 -3.93 13.74 24.09
CA ILE A 157 -4.14 14.33 25.41
C ILE A 157 -5.44 13.82 26.01
N ALA A 158 -5.44 13.53 27.30
CA ALA A 158 -6.66 13.13 28.01
C ALA A 158 -7.58 14.35 28.19
N LYS A 159 -8.87 14.18 27.90
CA LYS A 159 -9.92 15.17 28.09
C LYS A 159 -11.15 14.49 28.69
N GLU A 160 -11.38 14.71 29.97
CA GLU A 160 -12.45 14.06 30.72
C GLU A 160 -12.42 12.52 30.58
N ASN A 161 -13.29 11.95 29.73
CA ASN A 161 -13.42 10.51 29.49
C ASN A 161 -12.98 10.09 28.08
N ASP A 162 -12.34 10.96 27.30
CA ASP A 162 -11.91 10.68 25.92
C ASP A 162 -10.48 11.19 25.67
N ILE A 163 -9.97 10.86 24.49
CA ILE A 163 -8.65 11.30 24.00
C ILE A 163 -8.84 12.27 22.86
N GLU A 164 -8.33 13.47 23.02
CA GLU A 164 -8.19 14.45 21.96
C GLU A 164 -6.76 14.40 21.40
N PHE A 165 -6.62 14.68 20.09
CA PHE A 165 -5.30 14.76 19.44
C PHE A 165 -5.04 16.20 19.04
N ILE A 166 -3.96 16.77 19.54
CA ILE A 166 -3.50 18.12 19.21
C ILE A 166 -2.19 18.07 18.44
N SER A 167 -1.84 19.14 17.72
CA SER A 167 -0.57 19.21 17.00
C SER A 167 0.61 19.20 17.97
N LEU A 168 1.77 18.71 17.51
CA LEU A 168 3.00 18.76 18.31
C LEU A 168 3.34 20.20 18.73
N GLY A 169 3.05 21.18 17.85
CA GLY A 169 3.25 22.61 18.15
C GLY A 169 2.43 23.10 19.33
N GLU A 170 1.18 22.66 19.42
CA GLU A 170 0.30 22.99 20.56
C GLU A 170 0.66 22.19 21.82
N PHE A 171 1.15 20.96 21.64
CA PHE A 171 1.53 20.08 22.76
C PHE A 171 2.77 20.59 23.50
N LEU A 172 3.82 21.02 22.80
CA LEU A 172 5.07 21.53 23.35
C LEU A 172 5.01 23.04 23.59
N THR A 173 3.97 23.51 24.30
CA THR A 173 3.90 24.91 24.74
C THR A 173 4.83 25.17 25.92
N GLU A 174 5.33 26.41 26.05
CA GLU A 174 6.18 26.84 27.15
C GLU A 174 5.54 26.57 28.52
N THR A 175 4.23 26.78 28.63
CA THR A 175 3.49 26.57 29.88
C THR A 175 3.53 25.10 30.32
N ARG A 176 3.36 24.15 29.40
CA ARG A 176 3.43 22.73 29.73
C ARG A 176 4.84 22.27 30.09
N ILE A 177 5.83 22.74 29.35
CA ILE A 177 7.23 22.43 29.61
C ILE A 177 7.66 22.99 30.96
N ALA A 178 7.26 24.21 31.32
CA ALA A 178 7.59 24.84 32.60
C ALA A 178 7.04 24.06 33.79
N VAL A 179 5.77 23.63 33.72
CA VAL A 179 5.12 22.83 34.79
C VAL A 179 5.85 21.51 35.05
N VAL A 180 6.42 20.90 34.02
CA VAL A 180 7.05 19.55 34.13
C VAL A 180 8.54 19.64 34.45
N ARG A 181 9.21 20.78 34.21
CA ARG A 181 10.62 20.99 34.60
C ARG A 181 10.88 20.78 36.08
N GLU A 182 9.92 21.05 36.94
CA GLU A 182 10.02 20.78 38.38
C GLU A 182 9.94 19.29 38.70
N LYS A 183 9.45 18.45 37.78
CA LYS A 183 9.19 17.03 38.00
C LYS A 183 10.21 16.10 37.35
N SER A 184 10.94 16.56 36.33
CA SER A 184 11.85 15.70 35.57
C SER A 184 12.99 16.48 34.94
N ASP A 185 14.18 15.89 34.93
CA ASP A 185 15.38 16.40 34.25
C ASP A 185 15.21 16.38 32.73
N ASN A 186 14.26 15.55 32.18
CA ASN A 186 13.92 15.48 30.78
C ASN A 186 12.39 15.68 30.57
N PRO A 187 11.90 16.93 30.61
CA PRO A 187 10.47 17.23 30.58
C PRO A 187 9.75 16.76 29.30
N VAL A 188 10.44 16.76 28.16
CA VAL A 188 9.84 16.32 26.89
C VAL A 188 9.55 14.82 26.93
N ASN A 189 10.53 14.00 27.30
CA ASN A 189 10.32 12.54 27.42
C ASN A 189 9.21 12.22 28.43
N PHE A 190 9.16 12.95 29.55
CA PHE A 190 8.13 12.76 30.56
C PHE A 190 6.73 13.06 30.01
N LEU A 191 6.55 14.20 29.33
CA LEU A 191 5.26 14.57 28.72
C LEU A 191 4.78 13.53 27.70
N PHE A 192 5.68 13.05 26.83
CA PHE A 192 5.34 12.03 25.85
C PHE A 192 5.00 10.68 26.47
N ALA A 193 5.74 10.26 27.51
CA ALA A 193 5.46 9.03 28.24
C ALA A 193 4.11 9.11 28.96
N GLU A 194 3.82 10.23 29.64
CA GLU A 194 2.54 10.46 30.31
C GLU A 194 1.37 10.44 29.33
N ALA A 195 1.48 11.18 28.21
CA ALA A 195 0.44 11.22 27.19
C ALA A 195 0.17 9.84 26.58
N LYS A 196 1.21 9.05 26.32
CA LYS A 196 1.09 7.67 25.85
C LYS A 196 0.42 6.76 26.88
N ASP A 197 0.80 6.86 28.15
CA ASP A 197 0.20 6.04 29.22
C ASP A 197 -1.29 6.37 29.40
N GLN A 198 -1.65 7.65 29.42
CA GLN A 198 -3.05 8.08 29.48
C GLN A 198 -3.85 7.57 28.26
N PHE A 199 -3.26 7.63 27.07
CA PHE A 199 -3.88 7.08 25.87
C PHE A 199 -4.14 5.57 26.00
N LEU A 200 -3.14 4.81 26.43
CA LEU A 200 -3.24 3.35 26.56
C LEU A 200 -4.31 2.92 27.58
N LYS A 201 -4.49 3.68 28.67
CA LYS A 201 -5.54 3.44 29.67
C LYS A 201 -6.96 3.60 29.09
N VAL A 202 -7.16 4.53 28.15
CA VAL A 202 -8.51 4.84 27.60
C VAL A 202 -8.80 4.06 26.33
N LYS A 203 -7.85 3.97 25.40
CA LYS A 203 -8.06 3.41 24.04
C LYS A 203 -7.40 2.05 23.83
N GLY A 204 -6.51 1.62 24.75
CA GLY A 204 -5.77 0.37 24.63
C GLY A 204 -4.68 0.39 23.55
N ASP A 205 -4.15 -0.79 23.23
CA ASP A 205 -2.99 -1.00 22.35
C ASP A 205 -3.33 -1.54 20.95
N GLY A 206 -4.62 -1.63 20.61
CA GLY A 206 -5.09 -2.22 19.35
C GLY A 206 -4.46 -1.60 18.09
N TYR A 207 -4.09 -0.32 18.12
CA TYR A 207 -3.42 0.36 17.02
C TYR A 207 -2.01 -0.21 16.71
N LEU A 208 -1.37 -0.89 17.67
CA LEU A 208 -0.07 -1.55 17.49
C LEU A 208 -0.12 -2.75 16.52
N LEU A 209 -1.32 -3.25 16.20
CA LEU A 209 -1.48 -4.28 15.18
C LEU A 209 -0.91 -3.81 13.84
N GLU A 210 -1.08 -2.54 13.51
CA GLU A 210 -0.54 -1.97 12.27
C GLU A 210 0.99 -1.90 12.28
N LEU A 211 1.62 -1.57 13.41
CA LEU A 211 3.07 -1.63 13.55
C LEU A 211 3.59 -3.05 13.33
N ARG A 212 2.93 -4.05 13.95
CA ARG A 212 3.29 -5.47 13.77
C ARG A 212 3.14 -5.89 12.31
N TYR A 213 2.05 -5.50 11.64
CA TYR A 213 1.81 -5.79 10.23
C TYR A 213 2.96 -5.32 9.33
N PHE A 214 3.42 -4.07 9.48
CA PHE A 214 4.50 -3.53 8.68
C PHE A 214 5.88 -4.12 9.05
N LYS A 215 6.17 -4.32 10.36
CA LYS A 215 7.47 -4.85 10.81
C LYS A 215 7.64 -6.35 10.50
N MET A 216 6.57 -7.15 10.57
CA MET A 216 6.64 -8.59 10.26
C MET A 216 6.90 -8.89 8.78
N ASN A 217 6.56 -7.97 7.90
CA ASN A 217 6.79 -8.09 6.45
C ASN A 217 6.37 -9.45 5.85
N LEU A 218 5.16 -9.90 6.22
CA LEU A 218 4.65 -11.25 5.91
C LEU A 218 4.64 -11.57 4.41
N PHE A 219 4.45 -10.57 3.55
CA PHE A 219 4.48 -10.77 2.10
C PHE A 219 5.87 -11.10 1.57
N MET A 220 6.94 -10.61 2.21
CA MET A 220 8.30 -11.00 1.86
C MET A 220 8.54 -12.48 2.21
N TRP A 221 8.11 -12.92 3.38
CA TRP A 221 8.21 -14.33 3.77
C TRP A 221 7.35 -15.24 2.88
N ALA A 222 6.14 -14.79 2.51
CA ALA A 222 5.30 -15.48 1.55
C ALA A 222 5.97 -15.60 0.17
N MET A 223 6.67 -14.56 -0.29
CA MET A 223 7.43 -14.59 -1.55
C MET A 223 8.55 -15.63 -1.49
N MET A 224 9.32 -15.68 -0.40
CA MET A 224 10.36 -16.69 -0.21
C MET A 224 9.78 -18.10 -0.18
N ALA A 225 8.69 -18.31 0.57
CA ALA A 225 8.01 -19.61 0.62
C ALA A 225 7.48 -20.03 -0.76
N THR A 226 6.96 -19.10 -1.56
CA THR A 226 6.49 -19.35 -2.95
C THR A 226 7.64 -19.83 -3.83
N LEU A 227 8.80 -19.16 -3.78
CA LEU A 227 9.98 -19.56 -4.57
C LEU A 227 10.46 -20.97 -4.18
N ILE A 228 10.50 -21.26 -2.88
CA ILE A 228 10.87 -22.60 -2.38
C ILE A 228 9.85 -23.65 -2.84
N ALA A 229 8.55 -23.35 -2.78
CA ALA A 229 7.50 -24.26 -3.26
C ALA A 229 7.68 -24.59 -4.76
N ILE A 230 7.93 -23.56 -5.59
CA ILE A 230 8.19 -23.74 -7.03
C ILE A 230 9.44 -24.61 -7.24
N ALA A 231 10.52 -24.36 -6.51
CA ALA A 231 11.76 -25.14 -6.62
C ALA A 231 11.53 -26.63 -6.31
N PHE A 232 10.79 -26.97 -5.24
CA PHE A 232 10.46 -28.34 -4.91
C PHE A 232 9.55 -29.00 -5.95
N LEU A 233 8.52 -28.32 -6.45
CA LEU A 233 7.55 -28.88 -7.37
C LEU A 233 8.13 -29.05 -8.79
N VAL A 234 8.93 -28.08 -9.27
CA VAL A 234 9.40 -28.04 -10.65
C VAL A 234 10.78 -28.70 -10.78
N ALA A 235 11.78 -28.24 -10.00
CA ALA A 235 13.17 -28.69 -10.14
C ALA A 235 13.39 -30.06 -9.47
N MET A 236 12.93 -30.21 -8.24
CA MET A 236 13.16 -31.44 -7.46
C MET A 236 12.05 -32.52 -7.66
N LYS A 237 10.94 -32.14 -8.29
CA LYS A 237 9.75 -33.00 -8.53
C LYS A 237 9.22 -33.67 -7.25
N ASN A 238 9.43 -33.03 -6.09
CA ASN A 238 9.00 -33.54 -4.79
C ASN A 238 7.72 -32.82 -4.34
N LYS A 239 6.61 -33.57 -4.33
CA LYS A 239 5.27 -33.03 -4.06
C LYS A 239 5.06 -32.66 -2.61
N TRP A 240 5.63 -33.40 -1.65
CA TRP A 240 5.38 -33.18 -0.22
C TRP A 240 5.95 -31.83 0.29
N PRO A 241 7.26 -31.54 0.16
CA PRO A 241 7.77 -30.21 0.55
C PRO A 241 7.12 -29.08 -0.25
N GLY A 242 6.86 -29.31 -1.56
CA GLY A 242 6.15 -28.34 -2.38
C GLY A 242 4.77 -27.98 -1.83
N ALA A 243 3.99 -28.97 -1.39
CA ALA A 243 2.69 -28.74 -0.77
C ALA A 243 2.81 -28.02 0.58
N ILE A 244 3.79 -28.39 1.41
CA ILE A 244 4.03 -27.72 2.70
C ILE A 244 4.35 -26.24 2.50
N PHE A 245 5.27 -25.91 1.61
CA PHE A 245 5.62 -24.51 1.35
C PHE A 245 4.50 -23.74 0.66
N THR A 246 3.67 -24.38 -0.16
CA THR A 246 2.44 -23.79 -0.69
C THR A 246 1.46 -23.44 0.44
N ALA A 247 1.25 -24.34 1.39
CA ALA A 247 0.39 -24.10 2.55
C ALA A 247 0.95 -22.97 3.44
N ILE A 248 2.27 -22.92 3.64
CA ILE A 248 2.94 -21.82 4.35
C ILE A 248 2.70 -20.49 3.63
N THR A 249 2.86 -20.46 2.31
CA THR A 249 2.58 -19.26 1.49
C THR A 249 1.15 -18.74 1.71
N ILE A 250 0.17 -19.63 1.60
CA ILE A 250 -1.25 -19.32 1.80
C ILE A 250 -1.46 -18.81 3.25
N GLY A 251 -0.92 -19.50 4.25
CA GLY A 251 -1.04 -19.13 5.65
C GLY A 251 -0.49 -17.74 5.95
N LEU A 252 0.70 -17.42 5.45
CA LEU A 252 1.32 -16.10 5.61
C LEU A 252 0.49 -15.00 4.94
N GLN A 253 0.00 -15.24 3.72
CA GLN A 253 -0.83 -14.26 3.01
C GLN A 253 -2.19 -14.06 3.68
N LEU A 254 -2.86 -15.13 4.10
CA LEU A 254 -4.14 -15.02 4.82
C LEU A 254 -3.96 -14.28 6.15
N THR A 255 -2.88 -14.54 6.88
CA THR A 255 -2.56 -13.79 8.11
C THR A 255 -2.38 -12.31 7.81
N ALA A 256 -1.60 -11.95 6.79
CA ALA A 256 -1.39 -10.56 6.39
C ALA A 256 -2.70 -9.88 5.94
N ILE A 257 -3.51 -10.57 5.15
CA ILE A 257 -4.83 -10.09 4.70
C ILE A 257 -5.76 -9.87 5.90
N THR A 258 -5.82 -10.84 6.82
CA THR A 258 -6.65 -10.73 8.04
C THR A 258 -6.22 -9.55 8.92
N MET A 259 -4.90 -9.40 9.16
CA MET A 259 -4.39 -8.24 9.89
C MET A 259 -4.80 -6.93 9.21
N ARG A 260 -4.71 -6.85 7.88
CA ARG A 260 -5.10 -5.66 7.12
C ARG A 260 -6.60 -5.37 7.23
N VAL A 261 -7.46 -6.40 7.20
CA VAL A 261 -8.91 -6.27 7.45
C VAL A 261 -9.17 -5.73 8.87
N MET A 262 -8.49 -6.27 9.88
CA MET A 262 -8.65 -5.82 11.27
C MET A 262 -8.21 -4.36 11.45
N ILE A 263 -7.13 -3.93 10.79
CA ILE A 263 -6.62 -2.55 10.85
C ILE A 263 -7.56 -1.58 10.12
N SER A 264 -8.05 -1.97 8.94
CA SER A 264 -8.86 -1.10 8.09
C SER A 264 -10.34 -1.11 8.43
N GLY A 265 -10.83 -2.14 9.11
CA GLY A 265 -12.26 -2.39 9.39
C GLY A 265 -13.08 -2.75 8.15
N ARG A 266 -12.43 -3.17 7.04
CA ARG A 266 -13.08 -3.40 5.75
C ARG A 266 -12.39 -4.47 4.91
N GLY A 267 -13.07 -4.96 3.86
CA GLY A 267 -12.48 -5.88 2.89
C GLY A 267 -11.24 -5.29 2.19
N PRO A 268 -10.18 -6.09 1.97
CA PRO A 268 -8.90 -5.62 1.46
C PRO A 268 -8.89 -5.58 -0.08
N VAL A 269 -9.78 -4.82 -0.68
CA VAL A 269 -10.01 -4.72 -2.14
C VAL A 269 -10.31 -3.29 -2.60
N THR A 270 -9.79 -2.30 -1.86
CA THR A 270 -10.15 -0.89 -2.03
C THR A 270 -9.20 -0.10 -2.92
N ASN A 271 -7.99 -0.56 -3.11
CA ASN A 271 -6.97 0.06 -3.97
C ASN A 271 -6.25 -0.99 -4.82
N MET A 272 -5.43 -0.53 -5.77
CA MET A 272 -4.72 -1.42 -6.71
C MET A 272 -3.75 -2.37 -6.00
N TYR A 273 -3.11 -1.94 -4.92
CA TYR A 273 -2.24 -2.80 -4.11
C TYR A 273 -3.02 -3.98 -3.51
N GLU A 274 -4.17 -3.69 -2.90
CA GLU A 274 -5.05 -4.70 -2.31
C GLU A 274 -5.64 -5.63 -3.38
N THR A 275 -5.98 -5.09 -4.56
CA THR A 275 -6.47 -5.88 -5.69
C THR A 275 -5.42 -6.90 -6.17
N VAL A 276 -4.16 -6.46 -6.35
CA VAL A 276 -3.05 -7.35 -6.75
C VAL A 276 -2.77 -8.39 -5.67
N MET A 277 -2.73 -7.97 -4.40
CA MET A 277 -2.57 -8.84 -3.25
C MET A 277 -3.64 -9.94 -3.21
N PHE A 278 -4.90 -9.55 -3.29
CA PHE A 278 -6.03 -10.46 -3.19
C PHE A 278 -6.14 -11.38 -4.42
N SER A 279 -5.86 -10.87 -5.63
CA SER A 279 -5.87 -11.69 -6.85
C SER A 279 -4.79 -12.76 -6.84
N GLY A 280 -3.58 -12.44 -6.37
CA GLY A 280 -2.48 -13.40 -6.24
C GLY A 280 -2.80 -14.52 -5.26
N ALA A 281 -3.26 -14.17 -4.06
CA ALA A 281 -3.69 -15.13 -3.05
C ALA A 281 -4.90 -15.96 -3.53
N GLY A 282 -5.90 -15.31 -4.13
CA GLY A 282 -7.10 -15.96 -4.66
C GLY A 282 -6.80 -16.94 -5.79
N ALA A 283 -5.91 -16.58 -6.72
CA ALA A 283 -5.47 -17.49 -7.79
C ALA A 283 -4.80 -18.74 -7.23
N LEU A 284 -3.93 -18.59 -6.22
CA LEU A 284 -3.28 -19.75 -5.60
C LEU A 284 -4.29 -20.64 -4.87
N VAL A 285 -5.25 -20.07 -4.16
CA VAL A 285 -6.32 -20.84 -3.49
C VAL A 285 -7.19 -21.59 -4.52
N ILE A 286 -7.62 -20.90 -5.60
CA ILE A 286 -8.39 -21.53 -6.69
C ILE A 286 -7.58 -22.66 -7.32
N ALA A 287 -6.30 -22.45 -7.58
CA ALA A 287 -5.41 -23.46 -8.13
C ALA A 287 -5.30 -24.70 -7.22
N CYS A 288 -5.20 -24.51 -5.91
CA CYS A 288 -5.21 -25.60 -4.94
C CYS A 288 -6.55 -26.35 -4.94
N ILE A 289 -7.68 -25.62 -4.96
CA ILE A 289 -9.03 -26.23 -5.04
C ILE A 289 -9.16 -27.08 -6.30
N ILE A 290 -8.79 -26.55 -7.48
CA ILE A 290 -8.83 -27.29 -8.73
C ILE A 290 -7.93 -28.52 -8.65
N THR A 291 -6.75 -28.42 -8.05
CA THR A 291 -5.82 -29.55 -7.86
C THR A 291 -6.43 -30.66 -7.01
N LEU A 292 -7.21 -30.34 -5.98
CA LEU A 292 -7.89 -31.34 -5.16
C LEU A 292 -8.90 -32.17 -5.97
N PHE A 293 -9.63 -31.52 -6.90
CA PHE A 293 -10.60 -32.22 -7.77
C PHE A 293 -9.97 -32.92 -8.95
N ARG A 294 -8.99 -32.32 -9.60
CA ARG A 294 -8.34 -32.83 -10.81
C ARG A 294 -7.10 -33.68 -10.54
N LYS A 295 -6.56 -33.63 -9.31
CA LYS A 295 -5.33 -34.30 -8.85
C LYS A 295 -4.08 -33.94 -9.65
N GLU A 296 -4.06 -32.74 -10.24
CA GLU A 296 -3.00 -32.25 -11.12
C GLU A 296 -2.20 -31.10 -10.50
N VAL A 297 -0.93 -31.37 -10.26
CA VAL A 297 0.00 -30.40 -9.64
C VAL A 297 0.26 -29.19 -10.55
N ALA A 298 0.03 -29.31 -11.85
CA ALA A 298 0.22 -28.21 -12.80
C ALA A 298 -0.55 -26.94 -12.43
N PHE A 299 -1.75 -27.07 -11.86
CA PHE A 299 -2.53 -25.93 -11.40
C PHE A 299 -1.87 -25.19 -10.23
N VAL A 300 -1.35 -25.93 -9.25
CA VAL A 300 -0.63 -25.31 -8.11
C VAL A 300 0.62 -24.59 -8.61
N ILE A 301 1.37 -25.17 -9.55
CA ILE A 301 2.54 -24.51 -10.15
C ILE A 301 2.11 -23.21 -10.85
N ALA A 302 1.05 -23.24 -11.67
CA ALA A 302 0.52 -22.05 -12.33
C ALA A 302 0.04 -20.99 -11.30
N GLY A 303 -0.64 -21.43 -10.25
CA GLY A 303 -1.06 -20.54 -9.14
C GLY A 303 0.13 -19.90 -8.43
N LEU A 304 1.19 -20.65 -8.14
CA LEU A 304 2.42 -20.14 -7.55
C LEU A 304 3.14 -19.16 -8.49
N CYS A 305 3.19 -19.42 -9.81
CA CYS A 305 3.77 -18.53 -10.79
C CYS A 305 2.99 -17.19 -10.87
N PHE A 306 1.67 -17.23 -10.83
CA PHE A 306 0.87 -16.00 -10.79
C PHE A 306 1.02 -15.28 -9.44
N ASN A 307 1.04 -16.03 -8.34
CA ASN A 307 1.22 -15.48 -7.01
C ASN A 307 2.57 -14.76 -6.85
N ILE A 308 3.68 -15.36 -7.33
CA ILE A 308 4.99 -14.71 -7.25
C ILE A 308 5.03 -13.43 -8.09
N LEU A 309 4.38 -13.40 -9.25
CA LEU A 309 4.26 -12.19 -10.05
C LEU A 309 3.52 -11.09 -9.28
N SER A 310 2.41 -11.42 -8.62
CA SER A 310 1.65 -10.47 -7.78
C SER A 310 2.49 -9.94 -6.62
N LEU A 311 3.22 -10.81 -5.91
CA LEU A 311 4.10 -10.41 -4.80
C LEU A 311 5.27 -9.54 -5.27
N LEU A 312 5.84 -9.83 -6.45
CA LEU A 312 6.87 -8.99 -7.06
C LEU A 312 6.31 -7.61 -7.46
N MET A 313 5.12 -7.55 -8.04
CA MET A 313 4.45 -6.27 -8.32
C MET A 313 4.23 -5.46 -7.04
N MET A 314 3.73 -6.07 -5.96
CA MET A 314 3.54 -5.41 -4.67
C MET A 314 4.85 -4.86 -4.10
N LYS A 315 5.97 -5.53 -4.33
CA LYS A 315 7.30 -5.13 -3.81
C LYS A 315 7.95 -4.03 -4.63
N PHE A 316 7.88 -4.11 -5.95
CA PHE A 316 8.70 -3.27 -6.84
C PHE A 316 7.92 -2.18 -7.58
N ALA A 317 6.59 -2.27 -7.70
CA ALA A 317 5.79 -1.25 -8.37
C ALA A 317 5.43 -0.06 -7.45
N ASN A 318 6.38 0.41 -6.65
CA ASN A 318 6.19 1.45 -5.63
C ASN A 318 5.63 2.80 -6.16
N GLY A 319 5.73 3.07 -7.45
CA GLY A 319 5.15 4.28 -8.07
C GLY A 319 3.68 4.13 -8.46
N MET A 320 3.20 2.90 -8.62
CA MET A 320 1.85 2.56 -9.09
C MET A 320 0.97 1.95 -8.00
N LEU A 321 1.56 1.21 -7.07
CA LEU A 321 0.87 0.48 -6.02
C LEU A 321 1.17 1.13 -4.66
N ASP A 322 0.15 1.72 -4.05
CA ASP A 322 0.24 2.30 -2.70
C ASP A 322 -0.18 1.26 -1.65
N ALA A 323 0.77 0.85 -0.81
CA ALA A 323 0.55 -0.09 0.29
C ALA A 323 -0.15 0.56 1.50
N GLY A 324 -0.27 1.89 1.53
CA GLY A 324 -0.91 2.65 2.61
C GLY A 324 -2.38 2.25 2.79
N ILE A 325 -2.86 2.36 4.04
CA ILE A 325 -4.27 2.14 4.37
C ILE A 325 -4.93 3.53 4.48
N SER A 326 -5.47 4.02 3.37
CA SER A 326 -6.10 5.33 3.28
C SER A 326 -7.60 5.27 3.62
N PRO A 327 -8.24 6.37 4.07
CA PRO A 327 -9.68 6.43 4.25
C PRO A 327 -10.41 6.24 2.91
N LEU A 328 -11.62 5.63 2.97
CA LEU A 328 -12.44 5.42 1.78
C LEU A 328 -13.16 6.70 1.36
N VAL A 329 -13.27 6.88 0.05
CA VAL A 329 -14.23 7.82 -0.53
C VAL A 329 -15.68 7.37 -0.19
N PRO A 330 -16.63 8.30 -0.04
CA PRO A 330 -17.98 7.99 0.44
C PRO A 330 -18.69 6.86 -0.31
N VAL A 331 -18.55 6.80 -1.62
CA VAL A 331 -19.17 5.77 -2.48
C VAL A 331 -18.69 4.34 -2.16
N LEU A 332 -17.45 4.19 -1.69
CA LEU A 332 -16.87 2.89 -1.34
C LEU A 332 -17.11 2.49 0.13
N ARG A 333 -17.92 3.24 0.89
CA ARG A 333 -18.19 2.96 2.31
C ARG A 333 -19.18 1.82 2.52
N ASP A 334 -19.91 1.40 1.50
CA ASP A 334 -20.80 0.24 1.59
C ASP A 334 -19.99 -1.05 1.60
N ASN A 335 -19.80 -1.61 2.79
CA ASN A 335 -19.01 -2.82 3.01
C ASN A 335 -19.60 -4.05 2.32
N PHE A 336 -20.93 -4.14 2.16
CA PHE A 336 -21.56 -5.29 1.54
C PHE A 336 -21.23 -5.35 0.05
N TRP A 337 -21.48 -4.28 -0.70
CA TRP A 337 -21.20 -4.22 -2.14
C TRP A 337 -19.71 -4.29 -2.43
N LEU A 338 -18.90 -3.57 -1.64
CA LEU A 338 -17.44 -3.61 -1.76
C LEU A 338 -16.90 -5.03 -1.59
N SER A 339 -17.36 -5.75 -0.56
CA SER A 339 -16.88 -7.11 -0.28
C SER A 339 -17.44 -8.12 -1.29
N THR A 340 -18.69 -8.02 -1.70
CA THR A 340 -19.35 -9.03 -2.54
C THR A 340 -19.00 -8.87 -4.01
N HIS A 341 -19.27 -7.69 -4.59
CA HIS A 341 -19.01 -7.43 -6.01
C HIS A 341 -17.51 -7.47 -6.34
N VAL A 342 -16.71 -6.65 -5.62
CA VAL A 342 -15.29 -6.49 -5.97
C VAL A 342 -14.51 -7.78 -5.76
N THR A 343 -14.80 -8.55 -4.70
CA THR A 343 -14.18 -9.85 -4.47
C THR A 343 -14.51 -10.84 -5.57
N THR A 344 -15.78 -10.90 -6.01
CA THR A 344 -16.21 -11.79 -7.09
C THR A 344 -15.50 -11.46 -8.41
N ILE A 345 -15.40 -10.17 -8.75
CA ILE A 345 -14.68 -9.72 -9.96
C ILE A 345 -13.18 -10.07 -9.86
N ILE A 346 -12.52 -9.81 -8.73
CA ILE A 346 -11.09 -10.11 -8.57
C ILE A 346 -10.83 -11.61 -8.66
N LEU A 347 -11.66 -12.44 -8.05
CA LEU A 347 -11.55 -13.90 -8.15
C LEU A 347 -11.79 -14.40 -9.57
N SER A 348 -12.69 -13.77 -10.33
CA SER A 348 -12.88 -14.11 -11.75
C SER A 348 -11.61 -13.82 -12.54
N TYR A 349 -11.01 -12.64 -12.37
CA TYR A 349 -9.76 -12.27 -13.03
C TYR A 349 -8.59 -13.18 -12.61
N ALA A 350 -8.55 -13.60 -11.33
CA ALA A 350 -7.57 -14.56 -10.85
C ALA A 350 -7.69 -15.92 -11.58
N ALA A 351 -8.91 -16.45 -11.76
CA ALA A 351 -9.15 -17.68 -12.50
C ALA A 351 -8.83 -17.56 -14.00
N LEU A 352 -9.16 -16.42 -14.62
CA LEU A 352 -8.80 -16.14 -16.02
C LEU A 352 -7.30 -15.96 -16.20
N ALA A 353 -6.61 -15.35 -15.23
CA ALA A 353 -5.15 -15.25 -15.23
C ALA A 353 -4.48 -16.64 -15.11
N LEU A 354 -5.05 -17.57 -14.31
CA LEU A 354 -4.58 -18.95 -14.29
C LEU A 354 -4.71 -19.61 -15.66
N SER A 355 -5.82 -19.39 -16.39
CA SER A 355 -5.97 -19.92 -17.75
C SER A 355 -4.89 -19.39 -18.67
N TRP A 356 -4.55 -18.10 -18.57
CA TRP A 356 -3.48 -17.46 -19.33
C TRP A 356 -2.10 -18.05 -19.01
N VAL A 357 -1.77 -18.27 -17.71
CA VAL A 357 -0.50 -18.85 -17.29
C VAL A 357 -0.36 -20.27 -17.81
N VAL A 358 -1.42 -21.11 -17.67
CA VAL A 358 -1.42 -22.51 -18.15
C VAL A 358 -1.29 -22.55 -19.66
N ALA A 359 -2.00 -21.68 -20.41
CA ALA A 359 -1.94 -21.63 -21.86
C ALA A 359 -0.52 -21.26 -22.36
N ASN A 360 0.09 -20.23 -21.77
CA ASN A 360 1.46 -19.83 -22.12
C ASN A 360 2.47 -20.94 -21.79
N ALA A 361 2.35 -21.59 -20.63
CA ALA A 361 3.21 -22.70 -20.26
C ALA A 361 3.10 -23.88 -21.25
N LEU A 362 1.86 -24.19 -21.70
CA LEU A 362 1.61 -25.20 -22.72
C LEU A 362 2.25 -24.83 -24.06
N MET A 363 2.05 -23.62 -24.54
CA MET A 363 2.62 -23.12 -25.80
C MET A 363 4.16 -23.12 -25.79
N ILE A 364 4.77 -22.65 -24.69
CA ILE A 364 6.22 -22.67 -24.51
C ILE A 364 6.74 -24.11 -24.52
N ARG A 365 6.08 -24.99 -23.77
CA ARG A 365 6.46 -26.40 -23.71
C ARG A 365 6.36 -27.10 -25.10
N ASP A 366 5.28 -26.87 -25.83
CA ASP A 366 5.08 -27.40 -27.17
C ASP A 366 6.18 -26.89 -28.13
N ARG A 367 6.55 -25.60 -28.05
CA ARG A 367 7.57 -25.01 -28.89
C ARG A 367 8.96 -25.61 -28.68
N PHE A 368 9.32 -25.93 -27.43
CA PHE A 368 10.67 -26.39 -27.08
C PHE A 368 10.82 -27.90 -26.88
N SER A 369 9.75 -28.62 -26.58
CA SER A 369 9.84 -30.02 -26.17
C SER A 369 8.99 -31.00 -27.01
N LYS A 370 8.33 -30.55 -28.08
CA LYS A 370 7.43 -31.36 -28.94
C LYS A 370 6.47 -32.25 -28.11
N VAL A 371 5.46 -31.61 -27.56
CA VAL A 371 4.45 -32.26 -26.72
C VAL A 371 3.64 -33.26 -27.53
N SER A 372 3.34 -34.43 -26.97
CA SER A 372 2.46 -35.39 -27.64
C SER A 372 1.04 -34.82 -27.79
N SER A 373 0.31 -35.29 -28.84
CA SER A 373 -1.07 -34.81 -29.07
C SER A 373 -1.99 -35.07 -27.87
N ALA A 374 -1.77 -36.13 -27.10
CA ALA A 374 -2.53 -36.42 -25.91
C ALA A 374 -2.26 -35.43 -24.77
N GLU A 375 -0.98 -35.14 -24.53
CA GLU A 375 -0.57 -34.12 -23.52
C GLU A 375 -1.04 -32.71 -23.91
N TYR A 376 -0.99 -32.37 -25.21
CA TYR A 376 -1.48 -31.09 -25.70
C TYR A 376 -2.99 -30.92 -25.43
N ARG A 377 -3.81 -31.92 -25.84
CA ARG A 377 -5.26 -31.90 -25.56
C ARG A 377 -5.56 -31.81 -24.08
N TYR A 378 -4.81 -32.54 -23.28
CA TYR A 378 -4.94 -32.47 -21.83
C TYR A 378 -4.63 -31.06 -21.28
N GLY A 379 -3.53 -30.42 -21.73
CA GLY A 379 -3.19 -29.04 -21.38
C GLY A 379 -4.28 -28.04 -21.78
N VAL A 380 -4.84 -28.20 -22.98
CA VAL A 380 -5.98 -27.40 -23.44
C VAL A 380 -7.20 -27.57 -22.53
N ASP A 381 -7.53 -28.82 -22.08
CA ASP A 381 -8.64 -29.06 -21.14
C ASP A 381 -8.42 -28.33 -19.78
N LEU A 382 -7.17 -28.26 -19.31
CA LEU A 382 -6.82 -27.49 -18.11
C LEU A 382 -7.10 -25.99 -18.29
N VAL A 383 -6.71 -25.41 -19.43
CA VAL A 383 -7.00 -24.02 -19.77
C VAL A 383 -8.51 -23.75 -19.73
N TYR A 384 -9.29 -24.59 -20.42
CA TYR A 384 -10.75 -24.46 -20.43
C TYR A 384 -11.39 -24.61 -19.06
N THR A 385 -10.84 -25.45 -18.20
CA THR A 385 -11.32 -25.59 -16.82
C THR A 385 -11.20 -24.27 -16.06
N CYS A 386 -10.03 -23.63 -16.12
CA CYS A 386 -9.85 -22.30 -15.51
C CYS A 386 -10.77 -21.24 -16.11
N MET A 387 -10.93 -21.24 -17.45
CA MET A 387 -11.81 -20.31 -18.15
C MET A 387 -13.28 -20.42 -17.70
N LYS A 388 -13.80 -21.65 -17.56
CA LYS A 388 -15.19 -21.89 -17.12
C LYS A 388 -15.43 -21.26 -15.74
N PHE A 389 -14.52 -21.49 -14.78
CA PHE A 389 -14.62 -20.88 -13.45
C PHE A 389 -14.59 -19.36 -13.53
N GLY A 390 -13.61 -18.81 -14.30
CA GLY A 390 -13.45 -17.38 -14.44
C GLY A 390 -14.65 -16.69 -15.06
N VAL A 391 -15.21 -17.26 -16.14
CA VAL A 391 -16.36 -16.67 -16.87
C VAL A 391 -17.62 -16.66 -16.01
N VAL A 392 -17.90 -17.73 -15.26
CA VAL A 392 -19.07 -17.79 -14.36
C VAL A 392 -18.97 -16.70 -13.29
N LEU A 393 -17.80 -16.58 -12.65
CA LEU A 393 -17.55 -15.55 -11.65
C LEU A 393 -17.58 -14.13 -12.27
N LEU A 394 -17.09 -13.97 -13.51
CA LEU A 394 -17.12 -12.69 -14.20
C LEU A 394 -18.55 -12.23 -14.49
N ALA A 395 -19.37 -13.13 -15.02
CA ALA A 395 -20.78 -12.83 -15.29
C ALA A 395 -21.54 -12.46 -14.01
N ALA A 396 -21.37 -13.24 -12.94
CA ALA A 396 -21.94 -12.94 -11.63
C ALA A 396 -21.45 -11.58 -11.10
N GLY A 397 -20.15 -11.33 -11.20
CA GLY A 397 -19.53 -10.06 -10.76
C GLY A 397 -20.05 -8.86 -11.54
N ILE A 398 -20.22 -8.96 -12.85
CA ILE A 398 -20.79 -7.87 -13.68
C ILE A 398 -22.23 -7.56 -13.26
N ILE A 399 -23.07 -8.58 -13.03
CA ILE A 399 -24.46 -8.40 -12.57
C ILE A 399 -24.47 -7.72 -11.19
N LEU A 400 -23.67 -8.20 -10.24
CA LEU A 400 -23.56 -7.59 -8.91
C LEU A 400 -23.11 -6.13 -8.99
N GLY A 401 -22.17 -5.81 -9.92
CA GLY A 401 -21.72 -4.44 -10.16
C GLY A 401 -22.82 -3.53 -10.70
N GLY A 402 -23.64 -4.05 -11.64
CA GLY A 402 -24.81 -3.33 -12.14
C GLY A 402 -25.84 -3.04 -11.06
N VAL A 403 -26.14 -4.03 -10.20
CA VAL A 403 -27.05 -3.85 -9.05
C VAL A 403 -26.48 -2.80 -8.07
N TRP A 404 -25.18 -2.84 -7.79
CA TRP A 404 -24.53 -1.82 -6.96
C TRP A 404 -24.59 -0.42 -7.59
N ALA A 405 -24.37 -0.32 -8.91
CA ALA A 405 -24.47 0.93 -9.65
C ALA A 405 -25.89 1.50 -9.62
N ASP A 406 -26.91 0.66 -9.77
CA ASP A 406 -28.33 1.05 -9.65
C ASP A 406 -28.63 1.59 -8.24
N TYR A 407 -28.21 0.86 -7.20
CA TYR A 407 -28.38 1.28 -5.80
C TYR A 407 -27.65 2.60 -5.48
N SER A 408 -26.43 2.80 -5.99
CA SER A 408 -25.57 3.94 -5.63
C SER A 408 -25.79 5.19 -6.50
N TRP A 409 -26.17 5.02 -7.75
CA TRP A 409 -26.27 6.10 -8.75
C TRP A 409 -27.59 6.11 -9.52
N GLY A 410 -28.54 5.20 -9.20
CA GLY A 410 -29.84 5.10 -9.89
C GLY A 410 -29.74 4.65 -11.35
N ARG A 411 -28.67 3.96 -11.74
CA ARG A 411 -28.48 3.42 -13.08
C ARG A 411 -27.77 2.08 -13.04
N PHE A 412 -28.37 1.07 -13.65
CA PHE A 412 -27.77 -0.27 -13.70
C PHE A 412 -26.53 -0.34 -14.58
N TRP A 413 -26.48 0.44 -15.67
CA TRP A 413 -25.39 0.45 -16.64
C TRP A 413 -25.17 1.84 -17.21
N GLY A 414 -23.93 2.31 -17.31
CA GLY A 414 -23.60 3.66 -17.76
C GLY A 414 -22.55 3.73 -18.86
N TRP A 415 -22.11 2.57 -19.38
CA TRP A 415 -21.07 2.50 -20.42
C TRP A 415 -19.75 3.16 -20.03
N ASP A 416 -19.44 3.16 -18.73
CA ASP A 416 -18.13 3.63 -18.32
C ASP A 416 -17.02 2.66 -18.79
N PRO A 417 -15.74 3.08 -18.77
CA PRO A 417 -14.65 2.25 -19.27
C PRO A 417 -14.54 0.89 -18.53
N LYS A 418 -14.86 0.82 -17.24
CA LYS A 418 -14.77 -0.44 -16.46
C LYS A 418 -15.89 -1.39 -16.85
N GLU A 419 -17.12 -0.90 -16.96
CA GLU A 419 -18.29 -1.66 -17.42
C GLU A 419 -18.05 -2.20 -18.82
N THR A 420 -17.65 -1.31 -19.76
CA THR A 420 -17.40 -1.66 -21.16
C THR A 420 -16.32 -2.73 -21.29
N TRP A 421 -15.16 -2.58 -20.62
CA TRP A 421 -14.09 -3.57 -20.69
C TRP A 421 -14.45 -4.89 -20.02
N SER A 422 -15.21 -4.90 -18.93
CA SER A 422 -15.67 -6.13 -18.30
C SER A 422 -16.59 -6.93 -19.21
N LEU A 423 -17.48 -6.26 -19.94
CA LEU A 423 -18.36 -6.86 -20.95
C LEU A 423 -17.55 -7.42 -22.13
N ILE A 424 -16.57 -6.66 -22.66
CA ILE A 424 -15.70 -7.12 -23.75
C ILE A 424 -14.98 -8.41 -23.33
N VAL A 425 -14.39 -8.43 -22.13
CA VAL A 425 -13.69 -9.63 -21.60
C VAL A 425 -14.66 -10.81 -21.50
N LEU A 426 -15.87 -10.59 -20.96
CA LEU A 426 -16.89 -11.63 -20.87
C LEU A 426 -17.24 -12.21 -22.26
N LEU A 427 -17.52 -11.35 -23.23
CA LEU A 427 -17.91 -11.77 -24.59
C LEU A 427 -16.79 -12.53 -25.30
N VAL A 428 -15.54 -12.10 -25.19
CA VAL A 428 -14.39 -12.78 -25.79
C VAL A 428 -14.23 -14.18 -25.22
N TYR A 429 -14.24 -14.34 -23.90
CA TYR A 429 -14.11 -15.67 -23.27
C TYR A 429 -15.34 -16.56 -23.53
N MET A 430 -16.54 -15.98 -23.57
CA MET A 430 -17.76 -16.70 -23.94
C MET A 430 -17.71 -17.21 -25.38
N ALA A 431 -17.21 -16.40 -26.33
CA ALA A 431 -17.04 -16.84 -27.73
C ALA A 431 -16.07 -18.02 -27.83
N ILE A 432 -14.95 -17.99 -27.08
CA ILE A 432 -13.99 -19.11 -27.06
C ILE A 432 -14.64 -20.38 -26.46
N LEU A 433 -15.37 -20.26 -25.34
CA LEU A 433 -16.04 -21.40 -24.71
C LEU A 433 -17.11 -21.99 -25.60
N HIS A 434 -17.92 -21.18 -26.28
CA HIS A 434 -18.93 -21.63 -27.26
C HIS A 434 -18.28 -22.26 -28.48
N GLY A 435 -17.23 -21.62 -29.04
CA GLY A 435 -16.51 -22.15 -30.19
C GLY A 435 -15.95 -23.56 -29.93
N LYS A 436 -15.50 -23.82 -28.69
CA LYS A 436 -15.10 -25.20 -28.29
C LYS A 436 -16.27 -26.15 -28.20
N SER A 437 -17.39 -25.74 -27.58
CA SER A 437 -18.56 -26.62 -27.39
C SER A 437 -19.25 -26.98 -28.70
N THR A 438 -19.19 -26.08 -29.67
CA THR A 438 -19.77 -26.29 -31.04
C THR A 438 -18.77 -26.83 -32.03
N THR A 439 -17.58 -27.24 -31.61
CA THR A 439 -16.49 -27.77 -32.48
C THR A 439 -16.01 -26.78 -33.55
N TRP A 440 -16.39 -25.53 -33.48
CA TRP A 440 -15.95 -24.48 -34.39
C TRP A 440 -14.48 -24.14 -34.22
N ILE A 441 -13.98 -24.18 -32.96
CA ILE A 441 -12.56 -24.07 -32.64
C ILE A 441 -12.01 -25.48 -32.46
N PRO A 442 -11.05 -25.90 -33.29
CA PRO A 442 -10.42 -27.26 -33.12
C PRO A 442 -9.66 -27.31 -31.77
N PRO A 443 -9.47 -28.52 -31.24
CA PRO A 443 -8.77 -28.71 -29.97
C PRO A 443 -7.31 -28.33 -30.04
#